data_1cd52edcabd7e03f34a40844751c0409
#
_entry.id   1cd52edcabd7e03f34a40844751c0409
#
_cell.length_a   1.000
_cell.length_b   1.000
_cell.length_c   1.000
_cell.angle_alpha   90.00
_cell.angle_beta   90.00
_cell.angle_gamma   90.00
#
_symmetry.space_group_name_H-M   'P 1'
#
loop_
_entity.id
_entity.type
_entity.pdbx_description
1 polymer ?
#
loop_
_entity_poly.entity_id
_entity_poly.type
_entity_poly.pdbx_seq_one_letter_code
_entity_poly.pdbx_strand_id
1 'polypeptide(L)'
;VFSTDNNTKHTRDRPDETNSVSQQEVNNSYEFNSYFSTLPVNDYSSIFGCNLYTEFTPEEIRAIVKDPIANHSLTRKLAMFVYNSEGVVTNTIDYMVALPCLDRVVNAKKRKFGKTKINKNKDLMLSTLESIKDKQFIRDALFTDMNEGNCFYYFETTKRVNDATKALSDYDVENIVELCDLGMNASLIPLPYEYSKIVGRKNNRNVMAFNLRYFQEQCVTQDERNRKLKKYPAEIRNAYYAWEKGNFSSNNWVVLDNKHTIAHKIKCKISEPWGRPLAIAAISDILYQNEFIDTKRNVLRELNNRIVVQTLPEGKDKGSCALTKTQQQDQHDKVKQAVMTKNNRGGTSFFTVSAGTKIEALDVGTADIFDQKNEGDLTDKIAMDLGMAAQLLGASSTGTFANGQSNLEMINAQLYTWIQELQNELNYVINENIIKDKRNRVEVYYLPTSLVNRQQFFEMMKSLYLQASGSMTMLVSSTGINPDVYFNILDEEYDNKIFDKYIPHLTSNNISKDDNVGGRPSVDNPTNENTIQSQSNGGNNLPSPSDKT
;
A
#
# COMPACT_ATOMS: atom_id res chain seq x y z
N VAL A 1 34.23 -13.15 -65.35
CA VAL A 1 34.14 -13.85 -66.67
C VAL A 1 32.95 -14.82 -66.55
N PHE A 2 31.90 -14.44 -67.23
CA PHE A 2 30.82 -15.21 -67.90
C PHE A 2 30.17 -16.41 -67.16
N SER A 3 28.85 -16.37 -66.91
CA SER A 3 27.68 -16.56 -67.81
C SER A 3 27.18 -18.00 -67.69
N THR A 4 25.94 -18.32 -67.49
CA THR A 4 24.67 -18.17 -68.19
C THR A 4 23.60 -18.98 -67.50
N ASP A 5 22.42 -18.41 -67.46
CA ASP A 5 21.03 -18.93 -67.47
C ASP A 5 20.77 -20.43 -67.26
N ASN A 6 19.83 -20.71 -66.33
CA ASN A 6 18.68 -21.52 -66.74
C ASN A 6 17.48 -21.29 -65.83
N ASN A 7 16.42 -20.85 -66.46
CA ASN A 7 15.04 -20.70 -66.03
C ASN A 7 14.42 -22.08 -65.71
N THR A 8 14.05 -22.31 -64.48
CA THR A 8 13.02 -23.31 -64.16
C THR A 8 12.04 -22.70 -63.13
N LYS A 9 10.83 -22.50 -63.59
CA LYS A 9 9.68 -22.17 -62.82
C LYS A 9 9.43 -23.23 -61.75
N HIS A 10 9.78 -22.96 -60.51
CA HIS A 10 9.23 -23.64 -59.37
C HIS A 10 8.11 -22.78 -58.77
N THR A 11 6.88 -23.28 -58.90
CA THR A 11 5.75 -22.90 -58.09
C THR A 11 6.17 -22.98 -56.63
N ARG A 12 6.30 -21.82 -56.00
CA ARG A 12 6.47 -21.71 -54.57
C ARG A 12 5.12 -22.05 -53.91
N ASP A 13 5.03 -23.24 -53.37
CA ASP A 13 4.12 -23.49 -52.26
C ASP A 13 4.53 -22.54 -51.13
N ARG A 14 3.65 -21.61 -50.79
CA ARG A 14 3.79 -20.81 -49.57
C ARG A 14 3.57 -21.79 -48.39
N PRO A 15 4.55 -21.94 -47.49
CA PRO A 15 4.23 -22.59 -46.21
C PRO A 15 3.21 -21.71 -45.51
N ASP A 16 2.18 -22.32 -44.92
CA ASP A 16 1.14 -21.68 -44.13
C ASP A 16 1.75 -20.76 -43.07
N GLU A 17 1.67 -19.47 -43.28
CA GLU A 17 2.06 -18.46 -42.28
C GLU A 17 1.21 -18.54 -41.01
N THR A 18 0.11 -19.32 -41.05
CA THR A 18 -0.77 -19.52 -39.88
C THR A 18 -0.15 -20.39 -38.79
N ASN A 19 0.79 -21.31 -39.17
CA ASN A 19 1.46 -22.15 -38.17
C ASN A 19 2.63 -21.47 -37.45
N SER A 20 3.25 -20.45 -38.07
CA SER A 20 4.36 -19.73 -37.42
C SER A 20 3.86 -18.70 -36.39
N VAL A 21 2.70 -18.08 -36.65
CA VAL A 21 2.08 -17.14 -35.70
C VAL A 21 1.58 -17.88 -34.44
N SER A 22 0.96 -19.06 -34.63
CA SER A 22 0.49 -19.86 -33.49
C SER A 22 1.65 -20.43 -32.65
N GLN A 23 2.78 -20.78 -33.26
CA GLN A 23 3.96 -21.23 -32.52
C GLN A 23 4.67 -20.09 -31.81
N GLN A 24 4.68 -18.88 -32.40
CA GLN A 24 5.26 -17.71 -31.76
C GLN A 24 4.38 -17.20 -30.61
N GLU A 25 3.05 -17.24 -30.74
CA GLU A 25 2.13 -16.95 -29.64
C GLU A 25 2.20 -18.01 -28.53
N VAL A 26 2.36 -19.29 -28.87
CA VAL A 26 2.57 -20.35 -27.89
C VAL A 26 3.92 -20.20 -27.20
N ASN A 27 5.00 -19.85 -27.92
CA ASN A 27 6.31 -19.61 -27.32
C ASN A 27 6.32 -18.36 -26.45
N ASN A 28 5.65 -17.28 -26.88
CA ASN A 28 5.50 -16.08 -26.02
C ASN A 28 4.65 -16.36 -24.77
N SER A 29 3.65 -17.26 -24.87
CA SER A 29 2.91 -17.70 -23.70
C SER A 29 3.75 -18.61 -22.78
N TYR A 30 4.68 -19.38 -23.33
CA TYR A 30 5.62 -20.18 -22.56
C TYR A 30 6.67 -19.32 -21.86
N GLU A 31 7.22 -18.30 -22.52
CA GLU A 31 8.13 -17.34 -21.88
C GLU A 31 7.43 -16.51 -20.79
N PHE A 32 6.20 -16.08 -21.04
CA PHE A 32 5.38 -15.40 -20.04
C PHE A 32 5.05 -16.32 -18.85
N ASN A 33 4.77 -17.60 -19.11
CA ASN A 33 4.51 -18.59 -18.06
C ASN A 33 5.78 -19.04 -17.30
N SER A 34 6.97 -18.91 -17.89
CA SER A 34 8.23 -19.13 -17.15
C SER A 34 8.53 -18.03 -16.15
N TYR A 35 7.96 -16.84 -16.33
CA TYR A 35 8.00 -15.73 -15.35
C TYR A 35 7.05 -15.96 -14.17
N PHE A 36 5.97 -16.70 -14.37
CA PHE A 36 5.02 -17.19 -13.35
C PHE A 36 5.20 -18.70 -13.15
N SER A 37 6.41 -19.13 -12.89
CA SER A 37 6.91 -20.50 -13.03
C SER A 37 6.29 -21.56 -12.12
N THR A 38 5.10 -21.35 -11.56
CA THR A 38 4.37 -22.28 -10.70
C THR A 38 2.91 -22.49 -11.08
N LEU A 39 2.40 -21.81 -12.10
CA LEU A 39 1.04 -22.04 -12.57
C LEU A 39 1.00 -23.22 -13.55
N PRO A 40 0.17 -24.25 -13.33
CA PRO A 40 0.00 -25.32 -14.30
C PRO A 40 -0.57 -24.76 -15.61
N VAL A 41 0.17 -24.96 -16.70
CA VAL A 41 -0.01 -24.33 -18.03
C VAL A 41 -1.33 -24.73 -18.74
N ASN A 42 -2.14 -25.61 -18.18
CA ASN A 42 -3.22 -26.25 -18.92
C ASN A 42 -4.59 -25.62 -18.79
N ASP A 43 -4.74 -24.49 -18.12
CA ASP A 43 -6.05 -23.88 -17.99
C ASP A 43 -5.96 -22.34 -17.93
N TYR A 44 -6.21 -21.69 -19.08
CA TYR A 44 -6.39 -20.22 -19.10
C TYR A 44 -7.52 -19.75 -18.18
N SER A 45 -8.43 -20.65 -17.80
CA SER A 45 -9.44 -20.38 -16.78
C SER A 45 -8.84 -20.27 -15.38
N SER A 46 -7.66 -20.85 -15.14
CA SER A 46 -6.94 -20.74 -13.86
C SER A 46 -6.20 -19.40 -13.70
N ILE A 47 -5.87 -18.72 -14.81
CA ILE A 47 -5.26 -17.38 -14.75
C ILE A 47 -6.30 -16.33 -14.33
N PHE A 48 -7.55 -16.48 -14.75
CA PHE A 48 -8.66 -15.63 -14.33
C PHE A 48 -9.34 -16.06 -13.03
N GLY A 49 -8.93 -17.19 -12.47
CA GLY A 49 -9.31 -17.70 -11.17
C GLY A 49 -8.04 -18.07 -10.41
N CYS A 50 -7.16 -17.08 -10.10
CA CYS A 50 -6.04 -17.30 -9.18
C CYS A 50 -6.63 -17.76 -7.85
N ASN A 51 -6.77 -19.07 -7.71
CA ASN A 51 -7.24 -19.68 -6.48
C ASN A 51 -6.02 -19.87 -5.57
N LEU A 52 -6.13 -19.48 -4.31
CA LEU A 52 -5.06 -19.66 -3.32
C LEU A 52 -4.51 -21.10 -3.29
N TYR A 53 -5.36 -22.08 -3.55
CA TYR A 53 -4.99 -23.51 -3.59
C TYR A 53 -4.14 -23.92 -4.80
N THR A 54 -3.97 -23.08 -5.81
CA THR A 54 -3.08 -23.39 -6.94
C THR A 54 -1.61 -23.11 -6.62
N GLU A 55 -1.34 -22.14 -5.73
CA GLU A 55 0.01 -21.74 -5.31
C GLU A 55 0.43 -22.35 -3.97
N PHE A 56 -0.52 -22.59 -3.07
CA PHE A 56 -0.28 -23.10 -1.72
C PHE A 56 -1.11 -24.34 -1.44
N THR A 57 -0.47 -25.37 -0.89
CA THR A 57 -1.18 -26.56 -0.45
C THR A 57 -2.03 -26.27 0.79
N PRO A 58 -3.16 -26.98 1.00
CA PRO A 58 -3.95 -26.81 2.23
C PRO A 58 -3.17 -27.06 3.51
N GLU A 59 -2.16 -27.92 3.48
CA GLU A 59 -1.28 -28.17 4.62
C GLU A 59 -0.39 -26.97 4.91
N GLU A 60 0.17 -26.32 3.90
CA GLU A 60 0.98 -25.10 4.06
C GLU A 60 0.15 -23.96 4.63
N ILE A 61 -1.07 -23.76 4.12
CA ILE A 61 -1.97 -22.72 4.65
C ILE A 61 -2.31 -23.00 6.12
N ARG A 62 -2.62 -24.24 6.48
CA ARG A 62 -2.87 -24.62 7.87
C ARG A 62 -1.65 -24.40 8.75
N ALA A 63 -0.44 -24.70 8.27
CA ALA A 63 0.80 -24.47 9.00
C ALA A 63 1.05 -22.97 9.23
N ILE A 64 0.78 -22.14 8.22
CA ILE A 64 0.90 -20.67 8.29
C ILE A 64 -0.08 -20.11 9.32
N VAL A 65 -1.36 -20.49 9.25
CA VAL A 65 -2.39 -20.00 10.18
C VAL A 65 -2.10 -20.45 11.62
N LYS A 66 -1.59 -21.68 11.79
CA LYS A 66 -1.26 -22.22 13.10
C LYS A 66 -0.07 -21.53 13.75
N ASP A 67 1.00 -21.30 13.00
CA ASP A 67 2.22 -20.63 13.48
C ASP A 67 2.88 -19.80 12.36
N PRO A 68 2.41 -18.57 12.17
CA PRO A 68 2.93 -17.70 11.10
C PRO A 68 4.38 -17.28 11.34
N ILE A 69 4.86 -17.35 12.59
CA ILE A 69 6.23 -16.96 12.93
C ILE A 69 7.22 -18.08 12.59
N ALA A 70 6.92 -19.33 12.92
CA ALA A 70 7.75 -20.47 12.53
C ALA A 70 7.82 -20.63 11.01
N ASN A 71 6.72 -20.31 10.30
CA ASN A 71 6.59 -20.39 8.85
C ASN A 71 6.71 -19.02 8.16
N HIS A 72 7.51 -18.10 8.70
CA HIS A 72 7.55 -16.69 8.26
C HIS A 72 7.81 -16.49 6.77
N SER A 73 8.64 -17.32 6.14
CA SER A 73 8.94 -17.22 4.69
C SER A 73 7.71 -17.59 3.85
N LEU A 74 6.99 -18.66 4.20
CA LEU A 74 5.73 -19.04 3.54
C LEU A 74 4.64 -18.00 3.82
N THR A 75 4.57 -17.52 5.07
CA THR A 75 3.64 -16.47 5.48
C THR A 75 3.80 -15.21 4.64
N ARG A 76 5.03 -14.77 4.40
CA ARG A 76 5.35 -13.64 3.54
C ARG A 76 4.90 -13.88 2.10
N LYS A 77 5.26 -15.03 1.51
CA LYS A 77 4.88 -15.39 0.13
C LYS A 77 3.37 -15.40 -0.04
N LEU A 78 2.65 -15.99 0.92
CA LEU A 78 1.20 -16.02 0.93
C LEU A 78 0.61 -14.60 1.02
N ALA A 79 1.13 -13.75 1.89
CA ALA A 79 0.66 -12.37 2.03
C ALA A 79 0.88 -11.55 0.75
N MET A 80 2.03 -11.70 0.10
CA MET A 80 2.32 -11.05 -1.19
C MET A 80 1.41 -11.56 -2.31
N PHE A 81 1.13 -12.87 -2.34
CA PHE A 81 0.19 -13.45 -3.28
C PHE A 81 -1.21 -12.85 -3.10
N VAL A 82 -1.69 -12.82 -1.86
CA VAL A 82 -3.00 -12.27 -1.51
C VAL A 82 -3.08 -10.77 -1.82
N TYR A 83 -2.03 -10.00 -1.55
CA TYR A 83 -1.96 -8.59 -1.95
C TYR A 83 -2.17 -8.41 -3.46
N ASN A 84 -1.58 -9.28 -4.29
CA ASN A 84 -1.70 -9.19 -5.75
C ASN A 84 -3.04 -9.71 -6.30
N SER A 85 -3.69 -10.65 -5.60
CA SER A 85 -4.89 -11.33 -6.09
C SER A 85 -6.20 -10.77 -5.54
N GLU A 86 -6.17 -10.20 -4.33
CA GLU A 86 -7.37 -9.78 -3.59
C GLU A 86 -7.47 -8.25 -3.51
N GLY A 87 -8.34 -7.65 -4.33
CA GLY A 87 -8.48 -6.20 -4.43
C GLY A 87 -8.84 -5.51 -3.10
N VAL A 88 -9.55 -6.18 -2.19
CA VAL A 88 -9.87 -5.65 -0.86
C VAL A 88 -8.60 -5.46 -0.03
N VAL A 89 -7.68 -6.43 -0.08
CA VAL A 89 -6.40 -6.39 0.63
C VAL A 89 -5.49 -5.31 0.05
N THR A 90 -5.37 -5.27 -1.29
CA THR A 90 -4.59 -4.26 -2.01
C THR A 90 -5.04 -2.85 -1.63
N ASN A 91 -6.34 -2.56 -1.81
CA ASN A 91 -6.88 -1.24 -1.54
C ASN A 91 -6.73 -0.86 -0.05
N THR A 92 -6.92 -1.81 0.86
CA THR A 92 -6.76 -1.56 2.30
C THR A 92 -5.33 -1.13 2.64
N ILE A 93 -4.33 -1.86 2.15
CA ILE A 93 -2.92 -1.56 2.40
C ILE A 93 -2.54 -0.22 1.76
N ASP A 94 -2.93 0.02 0.50
CA ASP A 94 -2.61 1.25 -0.23
C ASP A 94 -3.24 2.49 0.45
N TYR A 95 -4.48 2.38 0.93
CA TYR A 95 -5.13 3.47 1.65
C TYR A 95 -4.49 3.72 3.01
N MET A 96 -4.11 2.66 3.74
CA MET A 96 -3.39 2.81 5.01
C MET A 96 -2.02 3.48 4.82
N VAL A 97 -1.28 3.17 3.75
CA VAL A 97 0.01 3.81 3.43
C VAL A 97 -0.17 5.28 3.04
N ALA A 98 -1.26 5.60 2.34
CA ALA A 98 -1.54 6.97 1.88
C ALA A 98 -2.12 7.89 2.98
N LEU A 99 -2.77 7.32 4.00
CA LEU A 99 -3.51 8.07 5.02
C LEU A 99 -2.67 9.07 5.82
N PRO A 100 -1.43 8.74 6.33
CA PRO A 100 -0.63 9.67 7.11
C PRO A 100 -0.08 10.81 6.26
N CYS A 101 -0.23 12.05 6.76
CA CYS A 101 0.32 13.23 6.08
C CYS A 101 1.84 13.35 6.22
N LEU A 102 2.42 12.78 7.28
CA LEU A 102 3.84 12.85 7.63
C LEU A 102 4.37 14.29 7.74
N ASP A 103 3.52 15.19 8.26
CA ASP A 103 3.95 16.54 8.61
C ASP A 103 4.93 16.45 9.77
N ARG A 104 6.03 17.19 9.69
CA ARG A 104 7.15 17.04 10.63
C ARG A 104 7.64 18.36 11.19
N VAL A 105 8.21 18.28 12.39
CA VAL A 105 8.94 19.36 13.05
C VAL A 105 10.29 18.82 13.49
N VAL A 106 11.37 19.57 13.22
CA VAL A 106 12.71 19.24 13.66
C VAL A 106 13.12 20.15 14.80
N ASN A 107 13.47 19.58 15.96
CA ASN A 107 13.88 20.39 17.11
C ASN A 107 14.89 19.65 18.01
N ALA A 108 15.59 20.43 18.84
CA ALA A 108 16.50 19.87 19.82
C ALA A 108 15.72 19.26 20.99
N LYS A 109 16.10 18.06 21.42
CA LYS A 109 15.47 17.34 22.55
C LYS A 109 15.62 18.09 23.88
N LYS A 110 16.77 18.75 24.09
CA LYS A 110 17.06 19.55 25.29
C LYS A 110 17.79 20.83 24.88
N ARG A 111 17.18 21.97 25.16
CA ARG A 111 17.70 23.31 24.81
C ARG A 111 18.63 23.81 25.92
N LYS A 112 19.71 23.10 26.23
CA LYS A 112 20.59 23.55 27.34
C LYS A 112 21.84 24.32 26.93
N PHE A 113 22.36 24.19 25.70
CA PHE A 113 23.64 24.81 25.32
C PHE A 113 23.70 25.21 23.83
N GLY A 114 24.30 26.39 23.57
CA GLY A 114 24.81 26.80 22.26
C GLY A 114 23.83 26.86 21.10
N LYS A 115 23.02 27.93 20.98
CA LYS A 115 22.08 28.14 19.85
C LYS A 115 22.70 27.81 18.48
N THR A 116 23.94 28.26 18.22
CA THR A 116 24.65 28.05 16.94
C THR A 116 24.89 26.57 16.62
N LYS A 117 25.28 25.76 17.63
CA LYS A 117 25.49 24.31 17.42
C LYS A 117 24.17 23.56 17.18
N ILE A 118 23.12 23.96 17.90
CA ILE A 118 21.79 23.39 17.71
C ILE A 118 21.26 23.72 16.32
N ASN A 119 21.40 24.94 15.83
CA ASN A 119 20.98 25.32 14.48
C ASN A 119 21.76 24.53 13.42
N LYS A 120 23.08 24.44 13.54
CA LYS A 120 23.88 23.59 12.64
C LYS A 120 23.44 22.13 12.64
N ASN A 121 23.12 21.59 13.80
CA ASN A 121 22.63 20.20 13.89
C ASN A 121 21.20 20.05 13.31
N LYS A 122 20.36 21.08 13.41
CA LYS A 122 19.06 21.13 12.71
C LYS A 122 19.23 21.11 11.20
N ASP A 123 20.12 21.95 10.67
CA ASP A 123 20.42 22.02 9.23
C ASP A 123 20.94 20.66 8.71
N LEU A 124 21.83 20.02 9.49
CA LEU A 124 22.32 18.67 9.17
C LEU A 124 21.20 17.62 9.21
N MET A 125 20.29 17.70 10.18
CA MET A 125 19.13 16.80 10.24
C MET A 125 18.22 17.01 9.04
N LEU A 126 17.86 18.27 8.73
CA LEU A 126 16.99 18.60 7.61
C LEU A 126 17.58 18.14 6.28
N SER A 127 18.85 18.48 6.01
CA SER A 127 19.52 18.06 4.77
C SER A 127 19.63 16.52 4.65
N THR A 128 19.81 15.81 5.77
CA THR A 128 19.82 14.35 5.79
C THR A 128 18.43 13.77 5.49
N LEU A 129 17.38 14.31 6.11
CA LEU A 129 16.00 13.89 5.88
C LEU A 129 15.56 14.14 4.42
N GLU A 130 15.99 15.26 3.82
CA GLU A 130 15.75 15.53 2.40
C GLU A 130 16.51 14.56 1.49
N SER A 131 17.76 14.26 1.83
CA SER A 131 18.61 13.31 1.10
C SER A 131 17.97 11.91 1.05
N ILE A 132 17.50 11.40 2.18
CA ILE A 132 16.86 10.07 2.26
C ILE A 132 15.39 10.08 1.86
N LYS A 133 14.81 11.25 1.52
CA LYS A 133 13.37 11.43 1.24
C LYS A 133 12.50 10.77 2.31
N ASP A 134 12.69 11.18 3.54
CA ASP A 134 12.14 10.54 4.75
C ASP A 134 10.65 10.19 4.69
N LYS A 135 9.82 11.04 4.07
CA LYS A 135 8.39 10.75 3.90
C LYS A 135 8.13 9.55 2.99
N GLN A 136 8.90 9.45 1.91
CA GLN A 136 8.83 8.31 0.99
C GLN A 136 9.32 7.04 1.69
N PHE A 137 10.46 7.13 2.37
CA PHE A 137 11.01 6.02 3.15
C PHE A 137 10.00 5.46 4.17
N ILE A 138 9.31 6.34 4.93
CA ILE A 138 8.31 5.88 5.91
C ILE A 138 7.14 5.17 5.22
N ARG A 139 6.67 5.67 4.07
CA ARG A 139 5.62 5.00 3.30
C ARG A 139 6.07 3.64 2.78
N ASP A 140 7.27 3.55 2.23
CA ASP A 140 7.84 2.29 1.75
C ASP A 140 8.04 1.30 2.89
N ALA A 141 8.51 1.76 4.06
CA ALA A 141 8.66 0.93 5.24
C ALA A 141 7.30 0.42 5.76
N LEU A 142 6.29 1.28 5.83
CA LEU A 142 4.93 0.88 6.21
C LEU A 142 4.33 -0.12 5.22
N PHE A 143 4.50 0.11 3.93
CA PHE A 143 4.05 -0.80 2.89
C PHE A 143 4.69 -2.18 3.03
N THR A 144 6.02 -2.21 3.20
CA THR A 144 6.77 -3.45 3.40
C THR A 144 6.35 -4.16 4.69
N ASP A 145 6.22 -3.44 5.79
CA ASP A 145 5.76 -4.02 7.06
C ASP A 145 4.36 -4.61 6.97
N MET A 146 3.42 -3.93 6.30
CA MET A 146 2.05 -4.44 6.14
C MET A 146 1.98 -5.68 5.24
N ASN A 147 2.79 -5.74 4.19
CA ASN A 147 2.84 -6.87 3.27
C ASN A 147 3.71 -8.03 3.77
N GLU A 148 4.84 -7.73 4.40
CA GLU A 148 5.84 -8.74 4.74
C GLU A 148 5.96 -9.00 6.25
N GLY A 149 5.41 -8.11 7.08
CA GLY A 149 5.50 -8.16 8.54
C GLY A 149 6.76 -7.51 9.12
N ASN A 150 7.83 -7.40 8.33
CA ASN A 150 9.12 -6.82 8.73
C ASN A 150 9.71 -5.99 7.59
N CYS A 151 10.43 -4.93 7.95
CA CYS A 151 11.31 -4.24 7.02
C CYS A 151 12.74 -4.14 7.57
N PHE A 152 13.73 -4.17 6.67
CA PHE A 152 15.15 -4.15 6.98
C PHE A 152 15.86 -3.14 6.10
N TYR A 153 16.55 -2.17 6.73
CA TYR A 153 17.31 -1.15 6.02
C TYR A 153 18.68 -0.96 6.63
N TYR A 154 19.65 -0.63 5.79
CA TYR A 154 21.00 -0.22 6.22
C TYR A 154 21.21 1.27 5.90
N PHE A 155 21.56 2.04 6.92
CA PHE A 155 21.86 3.46 6.80
C PHE A 155 23.32 3.65 6.40
N GLU A 156 23.56 3.98 5.14
CA GLU A 156 24.89 4.18 4.56
C GLU A 156 25.26 5.66 4.66
N THR A 157 26.44 5.93 5.23
CA THR A 157 26.98 7.29 5.38
C THR A 157 28.28 7.50 4.61
N THR A 158 28.80 6.46 3.99
CA THR A 158 30.06 6.51 3.27
C THR A 158 29.87 7.25 1.94
N LYS A 159 30.66 8.28 1.70
CA LYS A 159 30.70 8.97 0.41
C LYS A 159 31.20 7.97 -0.64
N ARG A 160 30.30 7.45 -1.46
CA ARG A 160 30.66 6.68 -2.62
C ARG A 160 31.16 7.62 -3.70
N VAL A 161 32.38 7.40 -4.17
CA VAL A 161 33.00 8.24 -5.20
C VAL A 161 32.32 7.97 -6.53
N ASN A 162 31.82 8.98 -7.14
CA ASN A 162 31.64 9.40 -8.54
C ASN A 162 31.30 8.42 -9.66
N ASP A 163 31.23 7.13 -9.47
CA ASP A 163 30.94 6.19 -10.59
C ASP A 163 29.51 5.61 -10.53
N ALA A 164 28.61 6.27 -9.80
CA ALA A 164 27.22 5.80 -9.67
C ALA A 164 26.54 5.66 -11.05
N THR A 165 26.73 6.63 -11.93
CA THR A 165 26.19 6.61 -13.29
C THR A 165 26.89 5.61 -14.20
N LYS A 166 28.20 5.38 -14.03
CA LYS A 166 28.93 4.32 -14.77
C LYS A 166 28.57 2.93 -14.24
N ALA A 167 28.33 2.80 -12.94
CA ALA A 167 27.83 1.56 -12.35
C ALA A 167 26.42 1.20 -12.86
N LEU A 168 25.63 2.17 -13.30
CA LEU A 168 24.32 1.95 -13.92
C LEU A 168 24.40 1.44 -15.35
N SER A 169 25.47 1.71 -16.11
CA SER A 169 25.63 1.22 -17.49
C SER A 169 25.92 -0.28 -17.57
N ASP A 170 26.48 -0.88 -16.49
CA ASP A 170 26.76 -2.32 -16.35
C ASP A 170 25.68 -3.04 -15.54
N TYR A 171 24.51 -2.46 -15.41
CA TYR A 171 23.47 -2.88 -14.48
C TYR A 171 22.57 -3.96 -15.11
N ASP A 172 22.50 -5.11 -14.46
CA ASP A 172 21.42 -6.07 -14.69
C ASP A 172 20.12 -5.44 -14.21
N VAL A 173 19.16 -5.25 -15.11
CA VAL A 173 17.92 -4.46 -14.95
C VAL A 173 16.96 -5.02 -13.89
N GLU A 174 17.29 -6.16 -13.29
CA GLU A 174 16.39 -6.90 -12.40
C GLU A 174 16.24 -6.30 -11.00
N ASN A 175 17.17 -5.46 -10.55
CA ASN A 175 17.11 -4.93 -9.17
C ASN A 175 17.45 -3.44 -9.12
N ILE A 176 16.54 -2.65 -8.58
CA ILE A 176 16.79 -1.25 -8.23
C ILE A 176 17.77 -1.20 -7.06
N VAL A 177 18.87 -0.46 -7.24
CA VAL A 177 19.88 -0.26 -6.20
C VAL A 177 19.90 1.20 -5.78
N GLU A 178 19.81 1.43 -4.48
CA GLU A 178 20.00 2.74 -3.91
C GLU A 178 21.44 3.21 -4.08
N LEU A 179 21.62 4.37 -4.70
CA LEU A 179 22.92 5.00 -4.94
C LEU A 179 23.06 6.24 -4.07
N CYS A 180 24.20 6.36 -3.37
CA CYS A 180 24.55 7.58 -2.67
C CYS A 180 25.16 8.60 -3.65
N ASP A 181 24.58 9.78 -3.73
CA ASP A 181 25.11 10.87 -4.53
C ASP A 181 26.22 11.65 -3.79
N LEU A 182 27.10 12.29 -4.56
CA LEU A 182 28.14 13.18 -3.98
C LEU A 182 27.51 14.43 -3.40
N GLY A 183 27.77 14.64 -2.12
CA GLY A 183 27.20 15.77 -1.38
C GLY A 183 26.02 15.39 -0.50
N MET A 184 25.37 14.30 -0.76
CA MET A 184 24.39 13.70 0.15
C MET A 184 25.09 12.78 1.14
N ASN A 185 24.89 13.02 2.43
CA ASN A 185 25.65 12.34 3.46
C ASN A 185 25.04 11.01 3.91
N ALA A 186 23.90 10.61 3.34
CA ALA A 186 23.15 9.45 3.78
C ALA A 186 22.27 8.85 2.69
N SER A 187 22.14 7.54 2.71
CA SER A 187 21.11 6.79 1.99
C SER A 187 20.61 5.61 2.83
N LEU A 188 19.43 5.11 2.50
CA LEU A 188 18.83 3.93 3.12
C LEU A 188 18.78 2.81 2.09
N ILE A 189 19.53 1.75 2.35
CA ILE A 189 19.63 0.59 1.46
C ILE A 189 18.68 -0.47 2.00
N PRO A 190 17.64 -0.88 1.25
CA PRO A 190 16.78 -1.98 1.64
C PRO A 190 17.59 -3.29 1.59
N LEU A 191 17.44 -4.11 2.63
CA LEU A 191 18.07 -5.42 2.69
C LEU A 191 17.02 -6.51 2.43
N PRO A 192 17.37 -7.56 1.65
CA PRO A 192 16.42 -8.60 1.28
C PRO A 192 15.93 -9.37 2.52
N TYR A 193 14.62 -9.56 2.60
CA TYR A 193 13.94 -10.21 3.72
C TYR A 193 14.47 -11.62 4.01
N GLU A 194 14.61 -12.46 2.98
CA GLU A 194 15.02 -13.87 3.11
C GLU A 194 16.45 -14.02 3.66
N TYR A 195 17.27 -12.98 3.52
CA TYR A 195 18.67 -12.96 3.95
C TYR A 195 18.91 -12.04 5.13
N SER A 196 17.86 -11.54 5.76
CA SER A 196 17.94 -10.67 6.94
C SER A 196 17.11 -11.24 8.07
N LYS A 197 17.58 -11.13 9.31
CA LYS A 197 16.83 -11.55 10.49
C LYS A 197 17.17 -10.74 11.72
N ILE A 198 16.23 -10.62 12.63
CA ILE A 198 16.46 -10.06 13.96
C ILE A 198 17.05 -11.14 14.86
N VAL A 199 18.23 -10.89 15.40
CA VAL A 199 18.96 -11.85 16.25
C VAL A 199 18.97 -11.48 17.72
N GLY A 200 18.60 -10.25 18.05
CA GLY A 200 18.59 -9.78 19.43
C GLY A 200 18.10 -8.35 19.54
N ARG A 201 18.26 -7.80 20.75
CA ARG A 201 17.86 -6.41 21.05
C ARG A 201 18.92 -5.73 21.90
N LYS A 202 19.13 -4.44 21.63
CA LYS A 202 20.00 -3.59 22.42
C LYS A 202 19.28 -2.26 22.70
N ASN A 203 19.06 -1.99 23.98
CA ASN A 203 18.36 -0.75 24.39
C ASN A 203 16.98 -0.56 23.68
N ASN A 204 16.21 -1.63 23.61
CA ASN A 204 14.90 -1.69 22.97
C ASN A 204 14.91 -1.56 21.43
N ARG A 205 16.08 -1.53 20.79
CA ARG A 205 16.24 -1.55 19.32
C ARG A 205 16.59 -2.97 18.85
N ASN A 206 16.08 -3.32 17.69
CA ASN A 206 16.35 -4.61 17.09
C ASN A 206 17.79 -4.66 16.56
N VAL A 207 18.48 -5.76 16.84
CA VAL A 207 19.80 -6.08 16.28
C VAL A 207 19.59 -7.09 15.18
N MET A 208 20.06 -6.78 13.99
CA MET A 208 19.88 -7.63 12.83
C MET A 208 21.17 -8.29 12.35
N ALA A 209 21.02 -9.43 11.71
CA ALA A 209 22.08 -10.14 11.02
C ALA A 209 21.71 -10.35 9.56
N PHE A 210 22.73 -10.34 8.71
CA PHE A 210 22.62 -10.54 7.27
C PHE A 210 23.31 -11.84 6.86
N ASN A 211 22.70 -12.60 5.95
CA ASN A 211 23.23 -13.86 5.44
C ASN A 211 24.11 -13.64 4.21
N LEU A 212 25.40 -13.95 4.34
CA LEU A 212 26.39 -13.75 3.28
C LEU A 212 26.20 -14.69 2.07
N ARG A 213 25.44 -15.78 2.23
CA ARG A 213 25.07 -16.66 1.10
C ARG A 213 24.29 -15.94 0.00
N TYR A 214 23.62 -14.84 0.33
CA TYR A 214 22.93 -14.01 -0.62
C TYR A 214 23.72 -13.76 -1.90
N PHE A 215 25.02 -13.43 -1.77
CA PHE A 215 25.87 -13.15 -2.93
C PHE A 215 26.23 -14.40 -3.74
N GLN A 216 26.16 -15.58 -3.14
CA GLN A 216 26.43 -16.84 -3.84
C GLN A 216 25.17 -17.37 -4.53
N GLU A 217 24.03 -17.28 -3.86
CA GLU A 217 22.75 -17.80 -4.35
C GLU A 217 22.13 -16.90 -5.44
N GLN A 218 22.35 -15.58 -5.36
CA GLN A 218 21.80 -14.61 -6.31
C GLN A 218 22.74 -14.21 -7.45
N CYS A 219 23.99 -14.71 -7.47
CA CYS A 219 24.97 -14.40 -8.49
C CYS A 219 25.65 -15.67 -8.98
N VAL A 220 25.44 -16.01 -10.24
CA VAL A 220 26.00 -17.22 -10.85
C VAL A 220 27.50 -17.05 -11.09
N THR A 221 27.93 -15.88 -11.60
CA THR A 221 29.33 -15.61 -11.93
C THR A 221 30.05 -14.81 -10.84
N GLN A 222 31.39 -14.96 -10.80
CA GLN A 222 32.24 -14.20 -9.87
C GLN A 222 32.19 -12.70 -10.18
N ASP A 223 32.08 -12.32 -11.45
CA ASP A 223 32.05 -10.92 -11.86
C ASP A 223 30.74 -10.24 -11.45
N GLU A 224 29.61 -10.91 -11.59
CA GLU A 224 28.31 -10.43 -11.08
C GLU A 224 28.36 -10.26 -9.57
N ARG A 225 28.92 -11.23 -8.85
CA ARG A 225 29.11 -11.20 -7.41
C ARG A 225 29.93 -9.99 -6.98
N ASN A 226 31.06 -9.75 -7.66
CA ASN A 226 31.94 -8.62 -7.38
C ASN A 226 31.24 -7.27 -7.67
N ARG A 227 30.44 -7.19 -8.74
CA ARG A 227 29.64 -6.02 -9.07
C ARG A 227 28.56 -5.77 -8.01
N LYS A 228 27.83 -6.82 -7.60
CA LYS A 228 26.79 -6.74 -6.56
C LYS A 228 27.37 -6.36 -5.20
N LEU A 229 28.50 -6.96 -4.81
CA LEU A 229 29.20 -6.61 -3.56
C LEU A 229 29.63 -5.13 -3.50
N LYS A 230 30.05 -4.53 -4.61
CA LYS A 230 30.41 -3.11 -4.65
C LYS A 230 29.22 -2.19 -4.30
N LYS A 231 27.99 -2.63 -4.52
CA LYS A 231 26.76 -1.89 -4.23
C LYS A 231 26.36 -1.96 -2.75
N TYR A 232 26.85 -2.95 -2.01
CA TYR A 232 26.54 -3.14 -0.59
C TYR A 232 27.51 -2.37 0.32
N PRO A 233 27.08 -2.07 1.58
CA PRO A 233 27.89 -1.38 2.58
C PRO A 233 29.25 -2.06 2.81
N ALA A 234 30.23 -1.26 3.21
CA ALA A 234 31.59 -1.76 3.48
C ALA A 234 31.62 -2.85 4.56
N GLU A 235 30.75 -2.76 5.57
CA GLU A 235 30.62 -3.75 6.63
C GLU A 235 30.25 -5.12 6.07
N ILE A 236 29.19 -5.21 5.24
CA ILE A 236 28.75 -6.45 4.61
C ILE A 236 29.81 -6.97 3.65
N ARG A 237 30.38 -6.10 2.86
CA ARG A 237 31.42 -6.43 1.86
C ARG A 237 32.68 -7.01 2.51
N ASN A 238 33.18 -6.37 3.58
CA ASN A 238 34.35 -6.84 4.31
C ASN A 238 34.07 -8.17 5.02
N ALA A 239 32.87 -8.34 5.57
CA ALA A 239 32.44 -9.59 6.17
C ALA A 239 32.39 -10.72 5.13
N TYR A 240 31.91 -10.43 3.91
CA TYR A 240 31.88 -11.41 2.82
C TYR A 240 33.29 -11.86 2.44
N TYR A 241 34.22 -10.93 2.23
CA TYR A 241 35.60 -11.28 1.89
C TYR A 241 36.32 -12.05 3.02
N ALA A 242 36.02 -11.75 4.29
CA ALA A 242 36.54 -12.53 5.41
C ALA A 242 35.97 -13.96 5.46
N TRP A 243 34.68 -14.08 5.14
CA TRP A 243 34.01 -15.37 5.08
C TRP A 243 34.53 -16.24 3.91
N GLU A 244 34.72 -15.65 2.72
CA GLU A 244 35.26 -16.34 1.55
C GLU A 244 36.69 -16.88 1.81
N LYS A 245 37.49 -16.16 2.60
CA LYS A 245 38.82 -16.57 3.02
C LYS A 245 38.84 -17.61 4.16
N GLY A 246 37.68 -18.06 4.63
CA GLY A 246 37.56 -19.02 5.72
C GLY A 246 37.84 -18.46 7.13
N ASN A 247 38.00 -17.15 7.27
CA ASN A 247 38.28 -16.47 8.54
C ASN A 247 37.03 -16.19 9.39
N PHE A 248 35.91 -16.75 9.04
CA PHE A 248 34.62 -16.54 9.71
C PHE A 248 34.24 -17.79 10.49
N SER A 249 34.12 -17.68 11.81
CA SER A 249 33.88 -18.83 12.71
C SER A 249 32.39 -19.17 12.88
N SER A 250 31.47 -18.44 12.27
CA SER A 250 30.02 -18.64 12.44
C SER A 250 29.28 -18.74 11.12
N ASN A 251 28.23 -19.51 11.17
CA ASN A 251 27.27 -19.85 10.14
C ASN A 251 26.86 -18.69 9.20
N ASN A 252 27.59 -18.33 8.16
CA ASN A 252 27.17 -17.44 7.08
C ASN A 252 26.42 -16.13 7.45
N TRP A 253 26.10 -15.94 8.74
CA TRP A 253 25.37 -14.80 9.26
C TRP A 253 26.31 -13.80 9.91
N VAL A 254 26.32 -12.58 9.44
CA VAL A 254 27.04 -11.45 10.05
C VAL A 254 26.06 -10.58 10.82
N VAL A 255 26.37 -10.30 12.08
CA VAL A 255 25.62 -9.34 12.89
C VAL A 255 26.09 -7.94 12.50
N LEU A 256 25.16 -7.11 12.06
CA LEU A 256 25.44 -5.75 11.61
C LEU A 256 25.48 -4.76 12.78
N ASP A 257 26.24 -3.67 12.63
CA ASP A 257 26.30 -2.62 13.65
C ASP A 257 24.93 -1.94 13.79
N ASN A 258 24.38 -2.02 14.99
CA ASN A 258 23.07 -1.45 15.32
C ASN A 258 23.00 0.08 15.13
N LYS A 259 24.13 0.77 14.95
CA LYS A 259 24.12 2.21 14.63
C LYS A 259 23.74 2.49 13.19
N HIS A 260 23.93 1.53 12.29
CA HIS A 260 23.67 1.66 10.86
C HIS A 260 22.41 0.93 10.41
N THR A 261 21.74 0.19 11.29
CA THR A 261 20.62 -0.66 10.91
C THR A 261 19.30 -0.14 11.42
N ILE A 262 18.27 -0.26 10.59
CA ILE A 262 16.86 -0.06 10.93
C ILE A 262 16.15 -1.37 10.64
N ALA A 263 15.57 -1.97 11.68
CA ALA A 263 14.75 -3.17 11.57
C ALA A 263 13.46 -2.97 12.33
N HIS A 264 12.36 -2.91 11.61
CA HIS A 264 11.04 -2.71 12.17
C HIS A 264 10.15 -3.94 11.91
N LYS A 265 9.14 -4.15 12.74
CA LYS A 265 8.22 -5.28 12.66
C LYS A 265 6.87 -4.92 13.26
N ILE A 266 5.82 -5.44 12.69
CA ILE A 266 4.45 -5.16 13.12
C ILE A 266 3.72 -6.39 13.64
N LYS A 267 2.63 -6.16 14.38
CA LYS A 267 1.70 -7.21 14.87
C LYS A 267 2.40 -8.39 15.54
N CYS A 268 3.42 -8.13 16.35
CA CYS A 268 4.18 -9.15 17.06
C CYS A 268 4.56 -8.73 18.47
N LYS A 269 4.88 -9.70 19.31
CA LYS A 269 5.47 -9.43 20.60
C LYS A 269 6.90 -8.92 20.44
N ILE A 270 7.34 -8.18 21.42
CA ILE A 270 8.72 -7.66 21.47
C ILE A 270 9.77 -8.77 21.35
N SER A 271 9.51 -9.93 21.94
CA SER A 271 10.41 -11.10 21.95
C SER A 271 10.37 -11.94 20.68
N GLU A 272 9.37 -11.77 19.83
CA GLU A 272 9.25 -12.52 18.57
C GLU A 272 10.19 -11.93 17.51
N PRO A 273 10.92 -12.75 16.75
CA PRO A 273 11.87 -12.26 15.74
C PRO A 273 11.18 -11.76 14.47
N TRP A 274 9.94 -12.19 14.22
CA TRP A 274 9.18 -11.90 13.01
C TRP A 274 7.85 -11.22 13.31
N GLY A 275 7.48 -10.27 12.48
CA GLY A 275 6.15 -9.67 12.46
C GLY A 275 5.15 -10.49 11.67
N ARG A 276 3.90 -10.07 11.69
CA ARG A 276 2.81 -10.69 10.93
C ARG A 276 2.26 -9.73 9.90
N PRO A 277 2.24 -10.11 8.60
CA PRO A 277 1.57 -9.34 7.57
C PRO A 277 0.09 -9.12 7.89
N LEU A 278 -0.49 -8.03 7.38
CA LEU A 278 -1.90 -7.72 7.60
C LEU A 278 -2.83 -8.78 7.03
N ALA A 279 -2.53 -9.27 5.83
CA ALA A 279 -3.36 -10.22 5.10
C ALA A 279 -3.63 -11.52 5.87
N ILE A 280 -2.74 -11.91 6.80
CA ILE A 280 -2.88 -13.18 7.56
C ILE A 280 -4.15 -13.22 8.40
N ALA A 281 -4.64 -12.09 8.88
CA ALA A 281 -5.87 -12.03 9.66
C ALA A 281 -7.10 -12.43 8.82
N ALA A 282 -7.12 -12.09 7.55
CA ALA A 282 -8.24 -12.31 6.64
C ALA A 282 -8.16 -13.64 5.84
N ILE A 283 -7.07 -14.40 5.98
CA ILE A 283 -6.84 -15.61 5.15
C ILE A 283 -8.00 -16.60 5.18
N SER A 284 -8.58 -16.85 6.35
CA SER A 284 -9.67 -17.81 6.50
C SER A 284 -10.92 -17.38 5.73
N ASP A 285 -11.22 -16.09 5.74
CA ASP A 285 -12.39 -15.54 5.06
C ASP A 285 -12.16 -15.39 3.55
N ILE A 286 -10.94 -15.10 3.14
CA ILE A 286 -10.51 -15.13 1.72
C ILE A 286 -10.64 -16.53 1.14
N LEU A 287 -10.22 -17.57 1.88
CA LEU A 287 -10.39 -18.96 1.46
C LEU A 287 -11.86 -19.32 1.29
N TYR A 288 -12.69 -18.94 2.27
CA TYR A 288 -14.12 -19.18 2.22
C TYR A 288 -14.79 -18.43 1.05
N GLN A 289 -14.39 -17.19 0.78
CA GLN A 289 -14.87 -16.43 -0.38
C GLN A 289 -14.52 -17.13 -1.70
N ASN A 290 -13.29 -17.61 -1.84
CA ASN A 290 -12.84 -18.33 -3.03
C ASN A 290 -13.64 -19.64 -3.24
N GLU A 291 -13.83 -20.43 -2.18
CA GLU A 291 -14.66 -21.64 -2.25
C GLU A 291 -16.13 -21.32 -2.62
N PHE A 292 -16.65 -20.22 -2.08
CA PHE A 292 -18.02 -19.77 -2.41
C PHE A 292 -18.16 -19.37 -3.88
N ILE A 293 -17.20 -18.61 -4.40
CA ILE A 293 -17.16 -18.18 -5.81
C ILE A 293 -17.03 -19.41 -6.74
N ASP A 294 -16.17 -20.36 -6.40
CA ASP A 294 -15.98 -21.57 -7.19
C ASP A 294 -17.24 -22.47 -7.17
N THR A 295 -17.88 -22.60 -6.03
CA THR A 295 -19.17 -23.28 -5.90
C THR A 295 -20.22 -22.61 -6.78
N LYS A 296 -20.33 -21.29 -6.73
CA LYS A 296 -21.23 -20.50 -7.56
C LYS A 296 -20.96 -20.72 -9.05
N ARG A 297 -19.69 -20.72 -9.47
CA ARG A 297 -19.29 -21.01 -10.87
C ARG A 297 -19.66 -22.42 -11.29
N ASN A 298 -19.45 -23.40 -10.42
CA ASN A 298 -19.79 -24.80 -10.70
C ASN A 298 -21.31 -24.98 -10.84
N VAL A 299 -22.09 -24.39 -9.92
CA VAL A 299 -23.55 -24.39 -10.01
C VAL A 299 -24.03 -23.72 -11.29
N LEU A 300 -23.42 -22.59 -11.70
CA LEU A 300 -23.73 -21.94 -12.99
C LEU A 300 -23.40 -22.83 -14.20
N ARG A 301 -22.30 -23.59 -14.14
CA ARG A 301 -21.95 -24.58 -15.19
C ARG A 301 -22.96 -25.73 -15.24
N GLU A 302 -23.38 -26.22 -14.08
CA GLU A 302 -24.40 -27.27 -13.99
C GLU A 302 -25.77 -26.79 -14.45
N LEU A 303 -26.16 -25.55 -14.15
CA LEU A 303 -27.39 -24.93 -14.65
C LEU A 303 -27.40 -24.77 -16.18
N ASN A 304 -26.23 -24.59 -16.79
CA ASN A 304 -26.11 -24.60 -18.25
C ASN A 304 -26.30 -26.03 -18.83
N ASN A 305 -26.07 -27.07 -18.05
CA ASN A 305 -26.31 -28.46 -18.40
C ASN A 305 -27.71 -28.87 -17.92
N ARG A 306 -28.75 -28.23 -18.43
CA ARG A 306 -30.13 -28.56 -18.05
C ARG A 306 -30.45 -30.00 -18.36
N ILE A 307 -30.85 -30.76 -17.34
CA ILE A 307 -31.42 -32.06 -17.52
C ILE A 307 -32.87 -31.88 -18.04
N VAL A 308 -33.06 -32.25 -19.29
CA VAL A 308 -34.41 -32.24 -19.89
C VAL A 308 -34.98 -33.62 -19.78
N VAL A 309 -36.08 -33.75 -19.06
CA VAL A 309 -36.86 -35.01 -18.96
C VAL A 309 -37.98 -34.98 -19.97
N GLN A 310 -37.93 -35.94 -20.88
CA GLN A 310 -39.02 -36.14 -21.85
C GLN A 310 -39.88 -37.30 -21.41
N THR A 311 -41.13 -37.03 -21.03
CA THR A 311 -42.10 -38.06 -20.70
C THR A 311 -42.97 -38.32 -21.94
N LEU A 312 -42.95 -39.57 -22.44
CA LEU A 312 -43.73 -39.99 -23.59
C LEU A 312 -45.17 -40.29 -23.18
N PRO A 313 -46.15 -40.17 -24.11
CA PRO A 313 -47.55 -40.41 -23.80
C PRO A 313 -47.82 -41.87 -23.44
N GLU A 314 -48.58 -42.09 -22.36
CA GLU A 314 -48.96 -43.41 -21.85
C GLU A 314 -49.94 -44.11 -22.80
N GLY A 315 -49.73 -45.38 -23.02
CA GLY A 315 -50.58 -46.24 -23.81
C GLY A 315 -51.84 -46.70 -23.06
N LYS A 316 -52.61 -47.59 -23.67
CA LYS A 316 -53.85 -48.16 -23.06
C LYS A 316 -53.55 -49.02 -21.82
N ASP A 317 -52.36 -49.63 -21.77
CA ASP A 317 -51.95 -50.46 -20.65
C ASP A 317 -50.94 -49.66 -19.78
N LYS A 318 -51.10 -49.78 -18.46
CA LYS A 318 -50.26 -49.05 -17.50
C LYS A 318 -48.78 -49.41 -17.70
N GLY A 319 -47.94 -48.41 -17.94
CA GLY A 319 -46.50 -48.56 -18.24
C GLY A 319 -46.17 -48.84 -19.70
N SER A 320 -47.16 -48.85 -20.60
CA SER A 320 -46.95 -48.92 -22.05
C SER A 320 -46.93 -47.52 -22.65
N CYS A 321 -46.19 -47.36 -23.77
CA CYS A 321 -46.17 -46.09 -24.49
C CYS A 321 -47.11 -46.15 -25.69
N ALA A 322 -47.85 -45.06 -25.95
CA ALA A 322 -48.72 -44.94 -27.09
C ALA A 322 -47.97 -44.88 -28.43
N LEU A 323 -46.67 -44.60 -28.42
CA LEU A 323 -45.82 -44.51 -29.60
C LEU A 323 -45.06 -45.82 -29.87
N THR A 324 -44.85 -46.14 -31.14
CA THR A 324 -43.99 -47.23 -31.56
C THR A 324 -42.53 -46.93 -31.25
N LYS A 325 -41.69 -47.96 -31.09
CA LYS A 325 -40.24 -47.75 -30.78
C LYS A 325 -39.55 -46.82 -31.76
N THR A 326 -39.86 -46.91 -33.03
CA THR A 326 -39.29 -46.02 -34.06
C THR A 326 -39.73 -44.57 -33.88
N GLN A 327 -41.00 -44.33 -33.52
CA GLN A 327 -41.51 -43.00 -33.25
C GLN A 327 -40.94 -42.40 -31.96
N GLN A 328 -40.72 -43.23 -30.93
CA GLN A 328 -40.06 -42.77 -29.69
C GLN A 328 -38.63 -42.31 -29.98
N GLN A 329 -37.90 -43.08 -30.78
CA GLN A 329 -36.51 -42.74 -31.14
C GLN A 329 -36.43 -41.52 -32.02
N ASP A 330 -37.29 -41.37 -33.01
CA ASP A 330 -37.38 -40.23 -33.90
C ASP A 330 -37.73 -38.94 -33.13
N GLN A 331 -38.63 -39.05 -32.17
CA GLN A 331 -39.01 -37.93 -31.30
C GLN A 331 -37.88 -37.54 -30.32
N HIS A 332 -37.20 -38.57 -29.73
CA HIS A 332 -36.06 -38.34 -28.87
C HIS A 332 -34.93 -37.59 -29.62
N ASP A 333 -34.60 -38.05 -30.82
CA ASP A 333 -33.53 -37.46 -31.63
C ASP A 333 -33.87 -36.03 -32.05
N LYS A 334 -35.11 -35.73 -32.40
CA LYS A 334 -35.57 -34.37 -32.71
C LYS A 334 -35.50 -33.43 -31.50
N VAL A 335 -35.92 -33.87 -30.31
CA VAL A 335 -35.83 -33.08 -29.08
C VAL A 335 -34.38 -32.89 -28.70
N LYS A 336 -33.57 -33.94 -28.77
CA LYS A 336 -32.12 -33.87 -28.51
C LYS A 336 -31.43 -32.86 -29.44
N GLN A 337 -31.72 -32.93 -30.75
CA GLN A 337 -31.18 -32.00 -31.72
C GLN A 337 -31.62 -30.57 -31.44
N ALA A 338 -32.88 -30.31 -31.11
CA ALA A 338 -33.40 -28.99 -30.78
C ALA A 338 -32.75 -28.39 -29.52
N VAL A 339 -32.52 -29.24 -28.49
CA VAL A 339 -31.84 -28.81 -27.26
C VAL A 339 -30.34 -28.56 -27.49
N MET A 340 -29.66 -29.40 -28.28
CA MET A 340 -28.23 -29.26 -28.54
C MET A 340 -27.91 -28.13 -29.51
N THR A 341 -28.79 -27.79 -30.46
CA THR A 341 -28.57 -26.72 -31.44
C THR A 341 -28.66 -25.32 -30.79
N LYS A 342 -29.27 -25.21 -29.61
CA LYS A 342 -29.51 -23.96 -28.90
C LYS A 342 -28.24 -23.38 -28.22
N ASN A 343 -27.15 -24.12 -28.18
CA ASN A 343 -26.04 -23.79 -27.28
C ASN A 343 -25.08 -22.70 -27.75
N ASN A 344 -25.20 -22.15 -28.97
CA ASN A 344 -24.17 -21.19 -29.42
C ASN A 344 -24.64 -19.79 -29.82
N ARG A 345 -25.93 -19.54 -30.02
CA ARG A 345 -26.44 -18.17 -30.32
C ARG A 345 -27.92 -18.13 -29.94
N GLY A 346 -28.28 -17.39 -28.91
CA GLY A 346 -29.65 -17.26 -28.43
C GLY A 346 -30.70 -17.16 -29.55
N GLY A 347 -31.48 -18.22 -29.70
CA GLY A 347 -32.55 -18.34 -30.70
C GLY A 347 -33.69 -19.20 -30.17
N THR A 348 -34.90 -19.00 -30.64
CA THR A 348 -36.09 -19.79 -30.28
C THR A 348 -36.16 -21.01 -31.20
N SER A 349 -36.08 -22.23 -30.66
CA SER A 349 -36.29 -23.44 -31.42
C SER A 349 -37.75 -23.87 -31.32
N PHE A 350 -38.41 -24.04 -32.45
CA PHE A 350 -39.77 -24.59 -32.53
C PHE A 350 -39.66 -26.07 -32.93
N PHE A 351 -40.29 -26.96 -32.18
CA PHE A 351 -40.41 -28.34 -32.53
C PHE A 351 -41.80 -28.88 -32.11
N THR A 352 -42.32 -29.82 -32.86
CA THR A 352 -43.59 -30.43 -32.58
C THR A 352 -43.38 -31.82 -32.02
N VAL A 353 -44.06 -32.11 -30.94
CA VAL A 353 -44.03 -33.44 -30.25
C VAL A 353 -45.41 -34.08 -30.32
N SER A 354 -45.46 -35.40 -30.14
CA SER A 354 -46.72 -36.15 -30.12
C SER A 354 -47.62 -35.70 -28.98
N ALA A 355 -48.93 -35.73 -29.20
CA ALA A 355 -49.90 -35.34 -28.18
C ALA A 355 -49.72 -36.19 -26.89
N GLY A 356 -49.68 -35.51 -25.75
CA GLY A 356 -49.44 -36.15 -24.44
C GLY A 356 -47.98 -36.25 -24.01
N THR A 357 -47.02 -35.86 -24.87
CA THR A 357 -45.59 -35.73 -24.46
C THR A 357 -45.41 -34.53 -23.59
N LYS A 358 -44.76 -34.71 -22.42
CA LYS A 358 -44.32 -33.58 -21.57
C LYS A 358 -42.80 -33.45 -21.66
N ILE A 359 -42.35 -32.23 -21.76
CA ILE A 359 -40.93 -31.87 -21.73
C ILE A 359 -40.75 -30.91 -20.56
N GLU A 360 -40.05 -31.34 -19.54
CA GLU A 360 -39.79 -30.56 -18.34
C GLU A 360 -38.28 -30.43 -18.17
N ALA A 361 -37.83 -29.21 -17.96
CA ALA A 361 -36.47 -28.99 -17.49
C ALA A 361 -36.47 -29.11 -15.95
N LEU A 362 -35.62 -29.96 -15.41
CA LEU A 362 -35.39 -29.98 -13.97
C LEU A 362 -34.79 -28.62 -13.57
N ASP A 363 -35.56 -27.85 -12.84
CA ASP A 363 -35.12 -26.62 -12.25
C ASP A 363 -34.58 -26.89 -10.84
N VAL A 364 -33.27 -26.78 -10.69
CA VAL A 364 -32.64 -26.83 -9.37
C VAL A 364 -32.78 -25.44 -8.77
N GLY A 365 -33.65 -25.30 -7.80
CA GLY A 365 -33.90 -24.04 -7.12
C GLY A 365 -32.63 -23.50 -6.45
N THR A 366 -31.93 -22.61 -7.14
CA THR A 366 -30.63 -22.04 -6.74
C THR A 366 -30.67 -20.53 -6.52
N ALA A 367 -31.87 -19.94 -6.46
CA ALA A 367 -32.07 -18.50 -6.41
C ALA A 367 -31.30 -17.83 -5.24
N ASP A 368 -31.28 -18.46 -4.07
CA ASP A 368 -30.67 -17.87 -2.87
C ASP A 368 -29.13 -17.88 -2.88
N ILE A 369 -28.49 -18.80 -3.62
CA ILE A 369 -27.02 -18.87 -3.73
C ILE A 369 -26.47 -17.72 -4.60
N PHE A 370 -27.31 -17.21 -5.53
CA PHE A 370 -26.92 -16.15 -6.44
C PHE A 370 -27.19 -14.73 -5.92
N ASP A 371 -27.67 -14.59 -4.68
CA ASP A 371 -27.89 -13.28 -4.10
C ASP A 371 -26.54 -12.54 -3.98
N GLN A 372 -26.48 -11.37 -4.61
CA GLN A 372 -25.29 -10.49 -4.59
C GLN A 372 -24.95 -10.02 -3.17
N LYS A 373 -25.94 -10.04 -2.27
CA LYS A 373 -25.75 -9.70 -0.87
C LYS A 373 -24.75 -10.62 -0.18
N ASN A 374 -24.76 -11.93 -0.48
CA ASN A 374 -23.84 -12.89 0.11
C ASN A 374 -22.37 -12.61 -0.24
N GLU A 375 -22.07 -12.14 -1.45
CA GLU A 375 -20.72 -11.71 -1.85
C GLU A 375 -20.31 -10.42 -1.14
N GLY A 376 -21.25 -9.47 -1.01
CA GLY A 376 -21.03 -8.24 -0.28
C GLY A 376 -20.68 -8.49 1.18
N ASP A 377 -21.45 -9.34 1.86
CA ASP A 377 -21.24 -9.67 3.27
C ASP A 377 -19.87 -10.35 3.51
N LEU A 378 -19.38 -11.17 2.58
CA LEU A 378 -18.04 -11.79 2.64
C LEU A 378 -16.93 -10.75 2.44
N THR A 379 -17.09 -9.84 1.48
CA THR A 379 -16.16 -8.74 1.24
C THR A 379 -16.07 -7.81 2.44
N ASP A 380 -17.22 -7.50 3.06
CA ASP A 380 -17.30 -6.70 4.27
C ASP A 380 -16.55 -7.35 5.43
N LYS A 381 -16.67 -8.67 5.57
CA LYS A 381 -15.97 -9.43 6.61
C LYS A 381 -14.46 -9.41 6.44
N ILE A 382 -13.97 -9.63 5.22
CA ILE A 382 -12.53 -9.53 4.90
C ILE A 382 -12.00 -8.13 5.25
N ALA A 383 -12.73 -7.07 4.88
CA ALA A 383 -12.33 -5.70 5.20
C ALA A 383 -12.26 -5.48 6.73
N MET A 384 -13.21 -6.00 7.49
CA MET A 384 -13.22 -5.92 8.97
C MET A 384 -12.03 -6.66 9.60
N ASP A 385 -11.65 -7.83 9.08
CA ASP A 385 -10.49 -8.59 9.55
C ASP A 385 -9.17 -7.85 9.31
N LEU A 386 -9.09 -7.08 8.24
CA LEU A 386 -7.98 -6.18 7.95
C LEU A 386 -7.99 -4.92 8.85
N GLY A 387 -9.09 -4.71 9.59
CA GLY A 387 -9.28 -3.55 10.48
C GLY A 387 -9.86 -2.32 9.78
N MET A 388 -10.33 -2.44 8.53
CA MET A 388 -10.94 -1.34 7.78
C MET A 388 -12.45 -1.54 7.67
N ALA A 389 -13.23 -0.48 7.90
CA ALA A 389 -14.66 -0.55 7.66
C ALA A 389 -14.96 -0.67 6.16
N ALA A 390 -15.76 -1.65 5.78
CA ALA A 390 -16.10 -1.95 4.39
C ALA A 390 -16.66 -0.76 3.59
N GLN A 391 -17.36 0.15 4.28
CA GLN A 391 -17.88 1.40 3.69
C GLN A 391 -16.78 2.30 3.12
N LEU A 392 -15.57 2.28 3.71
CA LEU A 392 -14.44 3.06 3.24
C LEU A 392 -13.84 2.52 1.93
N LEU A 393 -14.09 1.23 1.65
CA LEU A 393 -13.71 0.57 0.42
C LEU A 393 -14.80 0.65 -0.67
N GLY A 394 -15.95 1.26 -0.36
CA GLY A 394 -17.09 1.36 -1.29
C GLY A 394 -17.85 0.05 -1.48
N ALA A 395 -17.61 -0.96 -0.64
CA ALA A 395 -18.17 -2.30 -0.80
C ALA A 395 -19.56 -2.46 -0.18
N SER A 396 -19.93 -1.66 0.82
CA SER A 396 -21.20 -1.79 1.53
C SER A 396 -22.00 -0.50 1.60
N SER A 397 -23.32 -0.64 1.47
CA SER A 397 -24.29 0.44 1.71
C SER A 397 -24.77 0.51 3.16
N THR A 398 -24.41 -0.47 4.01
CA THR A 398 -24.91 -0.64 5.37
C THR A 398 -23.94 -0.08 6.42
N GLY A 399 -23.93 1.22 6.62
CA GLY A 399 -23.16 1.80 7.70
C GLY A 399 -23.36 3.30 7.83
N THR A 400 -23.10 3.85 9.02
CA THR A 400 -23.19 5.28 9.25
C THR A 400 -21.84 5.95 9.00
N PHE A 401 -21.86 7.19 8.49
CA PHE A 401 -20.68 8.03 8.32
C PHE A 401 -19.84 8.13 9.62
N ALA A 402 -20.50 8.18 10.75
CA ALA A 402 -19.85 8.25 12.07
C ALA A 402 -19.00 7.00 12.36
N ASN A 403 -19.45 5.81 12.00
CA ASN A 403 -18.68 4.57 12.18
C ASN A 403 -17.44 4.56 11.27
N GLY A 404 -17.56 5.02 10.03
CA GLY A 404 -16.43 5.16 9.12
C GLY A 404 -15.37 6.12 9.64
N GLN A 405 -15.78 7.27 10.19
CA GLN A 405 -14.86 8.25 10.77
C GLN A 405 -14.15 7.70 12.01
N SER A 406 -14.86 7.05 12.92
CA SER A 406 -14.26 6.44 14.12
C SER A 406 -13.27 5.33 13.74
N ASN A 407 -13.55 4.54 12.71
CA ASN A 407 -12.63 3.52 12.21
C ASN A 407 -11.35 4.15 11.64
N LEU A 408 -11.46 5.21 10.83
CA LEU A 408 -10.31 5.95 10.31
C LEU A 408 -9.44 6.55 11.42
N GLU A 409 -10.02 7.03 12.51
CA GLU A 409 -9.28 7.54 13.66
C GLU A 409 -8.50 6.41 14.36
N MET A 410 -9.09 5.22 14.51
CA MET A 410 -8.40 4.05 15.07
C MET A 410 -7.25 3.57 14.18
N ILE A 411 -7.48 3.49 12.87
CA ILE A 411 -6.43 3.16 11.89
C ILE A 411 -5.29 4.17 11.97
N ASN A 412 -5.61 5.46 11.99
CA ASN A 412 -4.61 6.52 12.11
C ASN A 412 -3.80 6.41 13.41
N ALA A 413 -4.43 6.09 14.52
CA ALA A 413 -3.74 5.89 15.81
C ALA A 413 -2.76 4.70 15.74
N GLN A 414 -3.15 3.60 15.10
CA GLN A 414 -2.28 2.44 14.90
C GLN A 414 -1.09 2.76 13.99
N LEU A 415 -1.34 3.40 12.85
CA LEU A 415 -0.30 3.82 11.90
C LEU A 415 0.68 4.79 12.56
N TYR A 416 0.16 5.74 13.34
CA TYR A 416 1.01 6.70 14.04
C TYR A 416 1.92 6.02 15.07
N THR A 417 1.48 4.93 15.71
CA THR A 417 2.33 4.13 16.59
C THR A 417 3.52 3.54 15.83
N TRP A 418 3.30 2.94 14.67
CA TRP A 418 4.37 2.40 13.83
C TRP A 418 5.29 3.51 13.27
N ILE A 419 4.71 4.64 12.88
CA ILE A 419 5.48 5.81 12.44
C ILE A 419 6.38 6.33 13.57
N GLN A 420 5.91 6.34 14.82
CA GLN A 420 6.74 6.73 15.98
C GLN A 420 7.91 5.77 16.20
N GLU A 421 7.71 4.48 16.01
CA GLU A 421 8.79 3.49 16.11
C GLU A 421 9.84 3.72 15.01
N LEU A 422 9.43 3.88 13.76
CA LEU A 422 10.32 4.24 12.63
C LEU A 422 11.01 5.59 12.85
N GLN A 423 10.31 6.58 13.36
CA GLN A 423 10.87 7.88 13.75
C GLN A 423 11.99 7.75 14.77
N ASN A 424 11.79 6.90 15.80
CA ASN A 424 12.81 6.66 16.82
C ASN A 424 14.06 5.98 16.24
N GLU A 425 13.87 5.04 15.30
CA GLU A 425 14.96 4.41 14.58
C GLU A 425 15.73 5.41 13.71
N LEU A 426 15.04 6.26 12.93
CA LEU A 426 15.65 7.34 12.14
C LEU A 426 16.42 8.33 13.02
N ASN A 427 15.79 8.81 14.08
CA ASN A 427 16.44 9.73 15.02
C ASN A 427 17.73 9.15 15.60
N TYR A 428 17.72 7.87 15.90
CA TYR A 428 18.91 7.20 16.43
C TYR A 428 20.03 7.12 15.39
N VAL A 429 19.76 6.58 14.20
CA VAL A 429 20.81 6.37 13.19
C VAL A 429 21.40 7.71 12.70
N ILE A 430 20.58 8.75 12.53
CA ILE A 430 21.04 10.08 12.11
C ILE A 430 21.89 10.73 13.22
N ASN A 431 21.45 10.67 14.48
CA ASN A 431 22.20 11.24 15.58
C ASN A 431 23.54 10.54 15.85
N GLU A 432 23.62 9.20 15.68
CA GLU A 432 24.86 8.45 15.90
C GLU A 432 25.85 8.60 14.74
N ASN A 433 25.39 8.71 13.49
CA ASN A 433 26.26 8.68 12.31
C ASN A 433 26.55 10.08 11.72
N ILE A 434 25.59 11.00 11.72
CA ILE A 434 25.71 12.32 11.10
C ILE A 434 26.01 13.39 12.15
N ILE A 435 25.14 13.56 13.13
CA ILE A 435 25.25 14.65 14.12
C ILE A 435 26.38 14.38 15.09
N LYS A 436 26.53 13.15 15.60
CA LYS A 436 27.58 12.68 16.51
C LYS A 436 27.74 13.49 17.81
N ASP A 437 26.91 14.52 18.03
CA ASP A 437 26.91 15.36 19.21
C ASP A 437 25.90 14.86 20.25
N LYS A 438 26.39 14.13 21.25
CA LYS A 438 25.54 13.57 22.29
C LYS A 438 24.83 14.61 23.17
N ARG A 439 25.34 15.85 23.23
CA ARG A 439 24.79 16.91 24.08
C ARG A 439 23.71 17.74 23.37
N ASN A 440 23.86 17.94 22.06
CA ASN A 440 22.96 18.75 21.25
C ASN A 440 22.25 17.88 20.18
N ARG A 441 21.66 16.78 20.62
CA ARG A 441 20.87 15.91 19.75
C ARG A 441 19.64 16.66 19.23
N VAL A 442 19.36 16.45 17.97
CA VAL A 442 18.19 16.98 17.28
C VAL A 442 17.36 15.80 16.81
N GLU A 443 16.06 15.91 16.93
CA GLU A 443 15.12 14.85 16.60
C GLU A 443 14.06 15.40 15.64
N VAL A 444 13.63 14.56 14.71
CA VAL A 444 12.43 14.77 13.91
C VAL A 444 11.23 14.23 14.67
N TYR A 445 10.12 14.95 14.60
CA TYR A 445 8.84 14.59 15.16
C TYR A 445 7.79 14.64 14.06
N TYR A 446 7.22 13.50 13.69
CA TYR A 446 6.07 13.46 12.81
C TYR A 446 4.80 13.72 13.60
N LEU A 447 3.93 14.58 13.06
CA LEU A 447 2.67 14.91 13.69
C LEU A 447 1.62 13.82 13.46
N PRO A 448 0.70 13.60 14.39
CA PRO A 448 -0.39 12.62 14.23
C PRO A 448 -1.48 13.13 13.29
N THR A 449 -1.06 13.69 12.15
CA THR A 449 -1.95 14.24 11.14
C THR A 449 -2.20 13.24 10.03
N SER A 450 -3.46 13.09 9.69
CA SER A 450 -3.93 12.35 8.52
C SER A 450 -4.77 13.27 7.65
N LEU A 451 -5.05 12.86 6.43
CA LEU A 451 -5.93 13.60 5.53
C LEU A 451 -7.31 13.87 6.15
N VAL A 452 -7.76 12.99 7.04
CA VAL A 452 -9.10 13.06 7.67
C VAL A 452 -9.12 14.01 8.86
N ASN A 453 -8.10 13.98 9.74
CA ASN A 453 -8.08 14.73 10.98
C ASN A 453 -7.28 16.04 10.92
N ARG A 454 -6.69 16.39 9.78
CA ARG A 454 -5.82 17.58 9.63
C ARG A 454 -6.52 18.86 10.07
N GLN A 455 -7.75 19.05 9.66
CA GLN A 455 -8.53 20.25 10.02
C GLN A 455 -8.77 20.35 11.53
N GLN A 456 -9.15 19.25 12.19
CA GLN A 456 -9.35 19.21 13.63
C GLN A 456 -8.04 19.48 14.37
N PHE A 457 -6.95 18.90 13.93
CA PHE A 457 -5.63 19.09 14.51
C PHE A 457 -5.16 20.55 14.34
N PHE A 458 -5.40 21.15 13.17
CA PHE A 458 -5.12 22.57 12.93
C PHE A 458 -5.92 23.49 13.86
N GLU A 459 -7.24 23.27 14.00
CA GLU A 459 -8.06 24.07 14.89
C GLU A 459 -7.63 23.93 16.37
N MET A 460 -7.23 22.74 16.79
CA MET A 460 -6.67 22.51 18.13
C MET A 460 -5.35 23.28 18.32
N MET A 461 -4.44 23.25 17.35
CA MET A 461 -3.18 23.99 17.42
C MET A 461 -3.39 25.51 17.36
N LYS A 462 -4.36 25.97 16.57
CA LYS A 462 -4.77 27.38 16.51
C LYS A 462 -5.35 27.86 17.83
N SER A 463 -6.22 27.08 18.47
CA SER A 463 -6.76 27.37 19.78
C SER A 463 -5.64 27.46 20.84
N LEU A 464 -4.71 26.50 20.83
CA LEU A 464 -3.54 26.51 21.72
C LEU A 464 -2.65 27.72 21.50
N TYR A 465 -2.43 28.13 20.24
CA TYR A 465 -1.63 29.30 19.88
C TYR A 465 -2.29 30.59 20.39
N LEU A 466 -3.59 30.76 20.15
CA LEU A 466 -4.33 31.97 20.50
C LEU A 466 -4.58 32.10 22.03
N GLN A 467 -4.91 30.98 22.70
CA GLN A 467 -5.35 31.01 24.11
C GLN A 467 -4.20 30.79 25.10
N ALA A 468 -3.16 30.02 24.74
CA ALA A 468 -2.11 29.60 25.65
C ALA A 468 -0.69 29.90 25.15
N SER A 469 -0.51 30.85 24.23
CA SER A 469 0.79 31.18 23.64
C SER A 469 1.52 29.93 23.09
N GLY A 470 0.80 29.09 22.37
CA GLY A 470 1.31 27.88 21.76
C GLY A 470 2.41 28.13 20.73
N SER A 471 2.99 27.07 20.20
CA SER A 471 4.08 27.15 19.23
C SER A 471 3.58 27.50 17.82
N MET A 472 4.07 28.59 17.23
CA MET A 472 3.83 28.99 15.85
C MET A 472 4.34 27.89 14.87
N THR A 473 5.52 27.32 15.15
CA THR A 473 6.09 26.23 14.36
C THR A 473 5.16 25.02 14.26
N MET A 474 4.54 24.64 15.39
CA MET A 474 3.57 23.53 15.42
C MET A 474 2.28 23.87 14.65
N LEU A 475 1.81 25.12 14.79
CA LEU A 475 0.64 25.60 14.06
C LEU A 475 0.89 25.57 12.54
N VAL A 476 2.02 26.06 12.08
CA VAL A 476 2.39 26.02 10.65
C VAL A 476 2.51 24.57 10.17
N SER A 477 3.21 23.70 10.90
CA SER A 477 3.31 22.27 10.53
C SER A 477 1.94 21.60 10.42
N SER A 478 0.98 21.98 11.25
CA SER A 478 -0.37 21.40 11.22
C SER A 478 -1.16 21.73 9.94
N THR A 479 -0.76 22.78 9.20
CA THR A 479 -1.34 23.09 7.88
C THR A 479 -0.79 22.19 6.77
N GLY A 480 0.31 21.47 7.02
CA GLY A 480 1.03 20.66 6.03
C GLY A 480 2.20 21.41 5.37
N ILE A 481 2.42 22.65 5.73
CA ILE A 481 3.55 23.44 5.23
C ILE A 481 4.78 23.16 6.10
N ASN A 482 5.95 23.02 5.48
CA ASN A 482 7.19 22.92 6.22
C ASN A 482 7.47 24.26 6.93
N PRO A 483 7.62 24.28 8.27
CA PRO A 483 7.84 25.51 9.02
C PRO A 483 9.07 26.31 8.56
N ASP A 484 10.16 25.62 8.19
CA ASP A 484 11.38 26.29 7.76
C ASP A 484 11.15 27.03 6.44
N VAL A 485 10.43 26.44 5.51
CA VAL A 485 10.03 27.09 4.24
C VAL A 485 9.10 28.27 4.51
N TYR A 486 8.14 28.11 5.40
CA TYR A 486 7.20 29.19 5.73
C TYR A 486 7.89 30.38 6.36
N PHE A 487 8.82 30.18 7.29
CA PHE A 487 9.58 31.27 7.91
C PHE A 487 10.56 31.93 6.94
N ASN A 488 11.18 31.16 6.03
CA ASN A 488 12.00 31.74 4.98
C ASN A 488 11.19 32.65 4.04
N ILE A 489 9.96 32.25 3.71
CA ILE A 489 9.04 33.09 2.92
C ILE A 489 8.70 34.38 3.68
N LEU A 490 8.41 34.29 4.99
CA LEU A 490 8.13 35.47 5.80
C LEU A 490 9.34 36.40 5.89
N ASP A 491 10.55 35.87 6.02
CA ASP A 491 11.79 36.66 6.03
C ASP A 491 12.00 37.38 4.67
N GLU A 492 11.75 36.68 3.55
CA GLU A 492 11.80 37.27 2.21
C GLU A 492 10.73 38.34 2.01
N GLU A 493 9.51 38.09 2.48
CA GLU A 493 8.43 39.10 2.45
C GLU A 493 8.77 40.36 3.25
N TYR A 494 9.38 40.19 4.41
CA TYR A 494 9.84 41.28 5.26
C TYR A 494 10.95 42.08 4.59
N ASP A 495 11.97 41.42 4.04
CA ASP A 495 13.11 42.08 3.34
C ASP A 495 12.65 42.85 2.10
N ASN A 496 11.68 42.29 1.35
CA ASN A 496 11.10 42.92 0.17
C ASN A 496 10.03 43.98 0.50
N LYS A 497 9.73 44.22 1.78
CA LYS A 497 8.69 45.13 2.26
C LYS A 497 7.34 44.94 1.58
N ILE A 498 6.93 43.66 1.45
CA ILE A 498 5.69 43.31 0.77
C ILE A 498 4.49 43.92 1.48
N PHE A 499 4.49 43.93 2.82
CA PHE A 499 3.42 44.51 3.64
C PHE A 499 3.29 46.04 3.45
N ASP A 500 4.37 46.75 3.12
CA ASP A 500 4.34 48.19 2.84
C ASP A 500 3.77 48.47 1.43
N LYS A 501 3.99 47.55 0.47
CA LYS A 501 3.51 47.67 -0.91
C LYS A 501 2.08 47.20 -1.09
N TYR A 502 1.72 46.13 -0.39
CA TYR A 502 0.44 45.45 -0.49
C TYR A 502 -0.21 45.39 0.90
N ILE A 503 -0.85 46.49 1.28
CA ILE A 503 -1.47 46.65 2.60
C ILE A 503 -2.60 45.59 2.71
N PRO A 504 -2.54 44.66 3.67
CA PRO A 504 -3.61 43.70 3.88
C PRO A 504 -4.89 44.43 4.29
N HIS A 505 -6.04 43.91 3.87
CA HIS A 505 -7.31 44.40 4.39
C HIS A 505 -7.33 44.19 5.93
N LEU A 506 -7.33 45.29 6.67
CA LEU A 506 -7.40 45.26 8.11
C LEU A 506 -8.76 44.66 8.54
N THR A 507 -8.74 43.53 9.20
CA THR A 507 -9.90 43.05 9.92
C THR A 507 -10.01 43.77 11.26
N SER A 508 -11.22 43.85 11.82
CA SER A 508 -11.46 44.50 13.12
C SER A 508 -10.57 44.00 14.27
N ASN A 509 -9.92 42.84 14.11
CA ASN A 509 -8.99 42.28 15.08
C ASN A 509 -7.55 42.75 14.97
N ASN A 510 -7.19 43.50 13.90
CA ASN A 510 -5.83 43.96 13.63
C ASN A 510 -5.66 45.48 13.85
N ILE A 511 -6.64 46.11 14.46
CA ILE A 511 -6.52 47.53 14.83
C ILE A 511 -5.54 47.60 16.01
N SER A 512 -4.34 48.10 15.78
CA SER A 512 -3.35 48.34 16.82
C SER A 512 -3.89 49.36 17.83
N LYS A 513 -3.55 49.17 19.10
CA LYS A 513 -3.97 50.03 20.21
C LYS A 513 -3.44 51.49 20.16
N ASP A 514 -2.63 51.82 19.14
CA ASP A 514 -2.00 53.15 19.04
C ASP A 514 -2.83 54.22 18.29
N ASP A 515 -3.87 53.78 17.56
CA ASP A 515 -4.86 54.73 17.03
C ASP A 515 -6.01 54.86 18.02
N ASN A 516 -5.88 55.78 18.92
CA ASN A 516 -6.89 56.19 19.91
C ASN A 516 -8.10 56.87 19.24
N VAL A 517 -8.62 56.33 18.15
CA VAL A 517 -9.85 56.74 17.50
C VAL A 517 -10.74 55.51 17.24
N GLY A 518 -10.97 54.77 18.31
CA GLY A 518 -11.99 53.74 18.37
C GLY A 518 -13.31 54.32 18.92
N GLY A 519 -13.88 55.23 18.22
CA GLY A 519 -15.20 55.78 18.50
C GLY A 519 -15.82 56.29 17.21
N ARG A 520 -17.14 56.26 17.17
CA ARG A 520 -17.91 56.91 16.10
C ARG A 520 -17.42 58.33 15.95
N PRO A 521 -17.08 58.80 14.70
CA PRO A 521 -16.60 60.14 14.48
C PRO A 521 -17.52 61.14 15.21
N SER A 522 -16.93 62.12 15.94
CA SER A 522 -17.68 63.20 16.57
C SER A 522 -18.42 63.96 15.49
N VAL A 523 -19.71 64.04 15.61
CA VAL A 523 -20.56 64.83 14.70
C VAL A 523 -20.66 66.21 15.29
N ASP A 524 -20.22 67.22 14.55
CA ASP A 524 -20.16 68.62 15.05
C ASP A 524 -21.53 69.17 15.46
N ASN A 525 -22.62 68.64 14.93
CA ASN A 525 -23.98 68.99 15.29
C ASN A 525 -24.87 67.72 15.36
N PRO A 526 -24.88 67.04 16.51
CA PRO A 526 -25.68 65.83 16.67
C PRO A 526 -27.15 66.15 16.78
N THR A 527 -27.96 65.54 15.91
CA THR A 527 -29.41 65.68 15.95
C THR A 527 -30.11 64.56 16.75
N ASN A 528 -29.39 63.58 17.20
CA ASN A 528 -29.92 62.43 17.97
C ASN A 528 -29.58 62.59 19.46
N GLU A 529 -30.58 62.50 20.32
CA GLU A 529 -30.45 62.64 21.79
C GLU A 529 -29.41 61.71 22.40
N ASN A 530 -29.30 60.47 21.95
CA ASN A 530 -28.30 59.51 22.43
C ASN A 530 -26.86 59.91 22.06
N THR A 531 -26.66 60.60 20.92
CA THR A 531 -25.36 61.12 20.49
C THR A 531 -25.00 62.37 21.29
N ILE A 532 -25.97 63.24 21.57
CA ILE A 532 -25.77 64.41 22.42
C ILE A 532 -25.39 64.01 23.83
N GLN A 533 -26.11 63.01 24.38
CA GLN A 533 -25.85 62.53 25.73
C GLN A 533 -24.50 61.80 25.87
N SER A 534 -24.05 61.04 24.85
CA SER A 534 -22.74 60.42 24.87
C SER A 534 -21.59 61.40 24.72
N GLN A 535 -21.78 62.50 23.98
CA GLN A 535 -20.81 63.59 23.88
C GLN A 535 -20.72 64.45 25.13
N SER A 536 -21.84 64.68 25.79
CA SER A 536 -21.90 65.46 27.07
C SER A 536 -21.29 64.68 28.24
N ASN A 537 -21.28 63.36 28.18
CA ASN A 537 -20.70 62.50 29.23
C ASN A 537 -19.24 62.12 28.98
N GLY A 538 -18.55 62.83 28.12
CA GLY A 538 -17.09 62.65 27.94
C GLY A 538 -16.68 61.32 27.28
N GLY A 539 -17.54 60.75 26.46
CA GLY A 539 -17.23 59.72 25.43
C GLY A 539 -16.61 58.38 25.81
N ASN A 540 -15.99 58.28 27.01
CA ASN A 540 -15.14 57.12 27.34
C ASN A 540 -15.51 56.35 28.60
N ASN A 541 -16.65 56.63 29.25
CA ASN A 541 -16.99 56.02 30.52
C ASN A 541 -18.45 55.45 30.58
N LEU A 542 -18.91 54.85 29.50
CA LEU A 542 -20.09 54.02 29.63
C LEU A 542 -19.64 52.57 30.01
N PRO A 543 -20.05 52.04 31.14
CA PRO A 543 -19.72 50.67 31.50
C PRO A 543 -20.25 49.71 30.46
N SER A 544 -19.45 48.74 30.10
CA SER A 544 -19.83 47.66 29.21
C SER A 544 -21.08 46.98 29.74
N PRO A 545 -22.03 46.52 28.91
CA PRO A 545 -23.22 45.79 29.34
C PRO A 545 -22.93 44.53 30.19
N SER A 546 -21.67 44.05 30.22
CA SER A 546 -21.19 42.97 31.05
C SER A 546 -20.98 43.28 32.54
N ASP A 547 -21.02 44.58 32.96
CA ASP A 547 -20.77 45.00 34.34
C ASP A 547 -22.06 45.15 35.16
N LYS A 548 -23.18 44.65 34.65
CA LYS A 548 -24.44 44.57 35.37
C LYS A 548 -24.77 43.12 35.68
N THR A 549 -24.15 42.56 36.68
CA THR A 549 -24.71 41.48 37.53
C THR A 549 -24.35 41.73 38.97
#